data_84d668d6df28a6c2fa31d39bd17e6ddd
#
_entry.id   84d668d6df28a6c2fa31d39bd17e6ddd
#
_cell.length_a   1.000
_cell.length_b   1.000
_cell.length_c   1.000
_cell.angle_alpha   90.00
_cell.angle_beta   90.00
_cell.angle_gamma   90.00
#
_symmetry.space_group_name_H-M   'P 1'
#
loop_
_entity.id
_entity.type
_entity.pdbx_description
1 polymer ?
#
loop_
_entity_poly.entity_id
_entity_poly.type
_entity_poly.pdbx_seq_one_letter_code
_entity_poly.pdbx_strand_id
1 'polypeptide(L)'
;MVGLFAGIAVYALSGANKISDSPPTGKFLFSQAVGQKAPDFSLEGIDGKITKLSDYKGKNVVLFFNEGSMCYPACWDQMAEFGNDERFSSNNAATFSILVDSKSEWQKIIAQVPKLEKAKILFDTSKSVSKSYDVLSLSSSMHRGSFPGHTYFIIDKEGVIRYTLDDIQMAIRNDKLASEIAKLS
;
A
#
# COMPACT_ATOMS: atom_id res chain seq x y z
N MET A 1 66.30 29.31 7.30
CA MET A 1 65.55 28.05 7.33
C MET A 1 64.08 28.39 7.36
N VAL A 2 63.42 28.22 6.21
CA VAL A 2 61.98 28.51 6.04
C VAL A 2 61.27 27.15 5.98
N GLY A 3 60.46 26.84 6.99
CA GLY A 3 59.68 25.62 7.02
C GLY A 3 58.34 25.81 6.29
N LEU A 4 58.10 25.05 5.24
CA LEU A 4 56.82 24.94 4.56
C LEU A 4 55.93 23.96 5.31
N PHE A 5 54.81 24.40 5.85
CA PHE A 5 53.71 23.51 6.29
C PHE A 5 52.74 23.30 5.14
N ALA A 6 52.71 22.09 4.58
CA ALA A 6 51.70 21.66 3.64
C ALA A 6 50.44 21.22 4.39
N GLY A 7 49.39 22.00 4.29
CA GLY A 7 48.08 21.64 4.83
C GLY A 7 47.36 20.68 3.89
N ILE A 8 47.06 19.48 4.34
CA ILE A 8 46.21 18.49 3.65
C ILE A 8 44.76 18.85 3.92
N ALA A 9 44.03 19.33 2.94
CA ALA A 9 42.60 19.54 2.97
C ALA A 9 41.89 18.19 2.72
N VAL A 10 41.27 17.65 3.73
CA VAL A 10 40.41 16.46 3.61
C VAL A 10 39.03 16.92 3.13
N TYR A 11 38.70 16.66 1.87
CA TYR A 11 37.34 16.84 1.34
C TYR A 11 36.48 15.66 1.76
N ALA A 12 35.59 15.87 2.75
CA ALA A 12 34.54 14.93 3.06
C ALA A 12 33.46 15.00 1.98
N LEU A 13 33.40 13.99 1.13
CA LEU A 13 32.31 13.80 0.15
C LEU A 13 31.08 13.29 0.92
N SER A 14 30.22 14.23 1.38
CA SER A 14 28.85 13.94 1.82
C SER A 14 28.02 13.57 0.59
N GLY A 15 27.96 12.29 0.27
CA GLY A 15 27.02 11.75 -0.72
C GLY A 15 25.60 11.75 -0.15
N ALA A 16 24.94 12.91 -0.10
CA ALA A 16 23.50 12.97 0.10
C ALA A 16 22.85 12.42 -1.18
N ASN A 17 22.33 11.21 -1.10
CA ASN A 17 21.52 10.60 -2.15
C ASN A 17 20.24 11.45 -2.29
N LYS A 18 20.23 12.43 -3.20
CA LYS A 18 19.03 13.19 -3.55
C LYS A 18 18.05 12.22 -4.20
N ILE A 19 16.99 11.87 -3.47
CA ILE A 19 15.82 11.21 -4.06
C ILE A 19 15.30 12.16 -5.13
N SER A 20 15.36 11.72 -6.39
CA SER A 20 14.88 12.51 -7.54
C SER A 20 13.37 12.62 -7.44
N ASP A 21 12.83 13.84 -7.33
CA ASP A 21 11.39 14.13 -7.37
C ASP A 21 10.79 14.02 -8.78
N SER A 22 11.58 13.58 -9.76
CA SER A 22 11.07 13.32 -11.11
C SER A 22 10.19 12.07 -11.11
N PRO A 23 8.98 12.12 -11.71
CA PRO A 23 8.17 10.92 -11.87
C PRO A 23 8.97 9.89 -12.67
N PRO A 24 8.91 8.60 -12.29
CA PRO A 24 9.61 7.56 -13.03
C PRO A 24 9.13 7.55 -14.47
N THR A 25 10.07 7.67 -15.43
CA THR A 25 9.80 7.69 -16.88
C THR A 25 9.45 6.31 -17.44
N GLY A 26 9.28 5.29 -16.59
CA GLY A 26 8.98 3.91 -16.95
C GLY A 26 7.62 3.44 -16.44
N LYS A 27 7.12 2.34 -17.00
CA LYS A 27 5.93 1.63 -16.49
C LYS A 27 6.22 1.16 -15.05
N PHE A 28 5.30 1.45 -14.12
CA PHE A 28 5.37 0.90 -12.77
C PHE A 28 5.24 -0.63 -12.82
N LEU A 29 6.15 -1.33 -12.16
CA LEU A 29 6.15 -2.79 -12.06
C LEU A 29 6.12 -3.20 -10.60
N PHE A 30 5.21 -4.13 -10.23
CA PHE A 30 5.11 -4.65 -8.86
C PHE A 30 6.46 -5.19 -8.35
N SER A 31 7.19 -5.93 -9.18
CA SER A 31 8.48 -6.55 -8.82
C SER A 31 9.61 -5.53 -8.52
N GLN A 32 9.42 -4.26 -8.88
CA GLN A 32 10.38 -3.17 -8.69
C GLN A 32 9.81 -2.04 -7.84
N ALA A 33 8.67 -2.24 -7.21
CA ALA A 33 7.91 -1.17 -6.52
C ALA A 33 8.62 -0.64 -5.27
N VAL A 34 9.35 -1.47 -4.54
CA VAL A 34 10.04 -1.05 -3.30
C VAL A 34 11.09 0.03 -3.61
N GLY A 35 11.01 1.15 -2.89
CA GLY A 35 11.83 2.34 -3.09
C GLY A 35 11.25 3.35 -4.08
N GLN A 36 10.18 3.02 -4.81
CA GLN A 36 9.52 3.95 -5.71
C GLN A 36 8.41 4.73 -4.99
N LYS A 37 8.09 5.93 -5.50
CA LYS A 37 6.87 6.65 -5.11
C LYS A 37 5.65 5.83 -5.50
N ALA A 38 4.72 5.68 -4.56
CA ALA A 38 3.44 5.03 -4.83
C ALA A 38 2.65 5.85 -5.86
N PRO A 39 2.04 5.22 -6.89
CA PRO A 39 1.11 5.90 -7.77
C PRO A 39 -0.03 6.53 -6.97
N ASP A 40 -0.26 7.84 -7.14
CA ASP A 40 -1.38 8.52 -6.47
C ASP A 40 -2.72 8.07 -7.05
N PHE A 41 -3.76 8.12 -6.23
CA PHE A 41 -5.12 7.76 -6.67
C PHE A 41 -6.17 8.58 -5.91
N SER A 42 -7.38 8.56 -6.46
CA SER A 42 -8.58 9.16 -5.87
C SER A 42 -9.71 8.16 -6.06
N LEU A 43 -10.16 7.52 -4.97
CA LEU A 43 -11.20 6.48 -4.98
C LEU A 43 -12.32 6.82 -4.01
N GLU A 44 -13.54 6.41 -4.35
CA GLU A 44 -14.69 6.49 -3.45
C GLU A 44 -14.61 5.37 -2.41
N GLY A 45 -14.83 5.72 -1.15
CA GLY A 45 -14.93 4.78 -0.05
C GLY A 45 -16.34 4.25 0.18
N ILE A 46 -16.46 3.20 0.99
CA ILE A 46 -17.75 2.62 1.42
C ILE A 46 -18.64 3.66 2.13
N ASP A 47 -18.02 4.64 2.82
CA ASP A 47 -18.69 5.75 3.50
C ASP A 47 -19.12 6.87 2.54
N GLY A 48 -18.88 6.75 1.24
CA GLY A 48 -19.20 7.73 0.21
C GLY A 48 -18.22 8.87 0.07
N LYS A 49 -17.15 8.90 0.86
CA LYS A 49 -16.13 9.94 0.76
C LYS A 49 -15.06 9.56 -0.26
N ILE A 50 -14.49 10.60 -0.86
CA ILE A 50 -13.32 10.41 -1.73
C ILE A 50 -12.07 10.37 -0.86
N THR A 51 -11.27 9.32 -1.07
CA THR A 51 -9.95 9.13 -0.44
C THR A 51 -8.88 9.30 -1.50
N LYS A 52 -7.93 10.21 -1.27
CA LYS A 52 -6.72 10.36 -2.10
C LYS A 52 -5.53 9.85 -1.32
N LEU A 53 -4.63 9.11 -1.97
CA LEU A 53 -3.42 8.64 -1.29
C LEU A 53 -2.57 9.82 -0.82
N SER A 54 -2.46 10.89 -1.62
CA SER A 54 -1.72 12.12 -1.29
C SER A 54 -2.19 12.83 -0.01
N ASP A 55 -3.44 12.61 0.43
CA ASP A 55 -3.97 13.18 1.68
C ASP A 55 -3.38 12.51 2.94
N TYR A 56 -2.67 11.39 2.76
CA TYR A 56 -2.05 10.61 3.84
C TYR A 56 -0.54 10.89 4.00
N LYS A 57 -0.01 11.96 3.39
CA LYS A 57 1.36 12.42 3.68
C LYS A 57 1.58 12.61 5.18
N GLY A 58 2.71 12.15 5.70
CA GLY A 58 2.99 12.15 7.13
C GLY A 58 2.42 10.95 7.91
N LYS A 59 1.74 10.02 7.23
CA LYS A 59 1.26 8.75 7.79
C LYS A 59 1.77 7.57 6.97
N ASN A 60 1.96 6.45 7.63
CA ASN A 60 2.15 5.19 6.91
C ASN A 60 0.82 4.71 6.33
N VAL A 61 0.83 4.06 5.17
CA VAL A 61 -0.38 3.52 4.54
C VAL A 61 -0.17 2.07 4.17
N VAL A 62 -1.14 1.21 4.50
CA VAL A 62 -1.23 -0.15 4.00
C VAL A 62 -2.33 -0.20 2.95
N LEU A 63 -1.99 -0.61 1.75
CA LEU A 63 -2.96 -0.93 0.70
C LEU A 63 -3.06 -2.44 0.58
N PHE A 64 -4.28 -2.94 0.56
CA PHE A 64 -4.61 -4.34 0.34
C PHE A 64 -5.51 -4.46 -0.90
N PHE A 65 -4.92 -4.80 -2.03
CA PHE A 65 -5.66 -5.16 -3.23
C PHE A 65 -6.14 -6.60 -3.13
N ASN A 66 -7.39 -6.88 -3.51
CA ASN A 66 -7.93 -8.23 -3.45
C ASN A 66 -9.12 -8.44 -4.38
N GLU A 67 -9.56 -9.70 -4.54
CA GLU A 67 -10.65 -10.09 -5.45
C GLU A 67 -12.05 -9.77 -4.92
N GLY A 68 -12.16 -9.06 -3.81
CA GLY A 68 -13.44 -8.56 -3.31
C GLY A 68 -14.43 -9.64 -2.92
N SER A 69 -15.64 -9.57 -3.46
CA SER A 69 -16.74 -10.48 -3.15
C SER A 69 -16.45 -11.94 -3.48
N MET A 70 -15.58 -12.19 -4.44
CA MET A 70 -15.20 -13.54 -4.88
C MET A 70 -14.18 -14.23 -3.97
N CYS A 71 -13.49 -13.49 -3.10
CA CYS A 71 -12.42 -14.01 -2.23
C CYS A 71 -12.92 -14.29 -0.81
N TYR A 72 -14.05 -14.98 -0.66
CA TYR A 72 -14.56 -15.43 0.63
C TYR A 72 -13.98 -16.81 1.00
N PRO A 73 -13.59 -17.06 2.28
CA PRO A 73 -13.56 -16.12 3.40
C PRO A 73 -12.26 -15.30 3.52
N ALA A 74 -11.18 -15.67 2.84
CA ALA A 74 -9.82 -15.22 3.11
C ALA A 74 -9.63 -13.70 3.05
N CYS A 75 -10.06 -13.04 1.96
CA CYS A 75 -9.94 -11.59 1.86
C CYS A 75 -10.84 -10.86 2.86
N TRP A 76 -12.03 -11.41 3.14
CA TRP A 76 -12.97 -10.82 4.09
C TRP A 76 -12.43 -10.88 5.52
N ASP A 77 -11.79 -11.99 5.90
CA ASP A 77 -11.15 -12.13 7.21
C ASP A 77 -10.01 -11.12 7.35
N GLN A 78 -9.15 -10.96 6.35
CA GLN A 78 -8.09 -9.96 6.36
C GLN A 78 -8.64 -8.52 6.46
N MET A 79 -9.71 -8.20 5.73
CA MET A 79 -10.35 -6.87 5.82
C MET A 79 -10.94 -6.60 7.20
N ALA A 80 -11.58 -7.60 7.82
CA ALA A 80 -12.10 -7.50 9.16
C ALA A 80 -10.99 -7.28 10.21
N GLU A 81 -9.88 -8.01 10.08
CA GLU A 81 -8.72 -7.90 10.96
C GLU A 81 -8.06 -6.52 10.87
N PHE A 82 -8.00 -5.90 9.70
CA PHE A 82 -7.51 -4.52 9.58
C PHE A 82 -8.37 -3.51 10.36
N GLY A 83 -9.67 -3.71 10.40
CA GLY A 83 -10.59 -2.85 11.13
C GLY A 83 -10.48 -2.96 12.65
N ASN A 84 -9.97 -4.09 13.16
CA ASN A 84 -9.94 -4.41 14.58
C ASN A 84 -8.53 -4.34 15.21
N ASP A 85 -7.48 -4.25 14.42
CA ASP A 85 -6.10 -4.28 14.93
C ASP A 85 -5.57 -2.86 15.18
N GLU A 86 -5.54 -2.47 16.46
CA GLU A 86 -5.08 -1.15 16.89
C GLU A 86 -3.58 -0.89 16.64
N ARG A 87 -2.79 -1.93 16.35
CA ARG A 87 -1.36 -1.76 16.07
C ARG A 87 -1.09 -0.86 14.87
N PHE A 88 -1.99 -0.85 13.89
CA PHE A 88 -1.87 0.04 12.74
C PHE A 88 -2.04 1.51 13.14
N SER A 89 -3.13 1.83 13.86
CA SER A 89 -3.37 3.20 14.32
C SER A 89 -2.31 3.69 15.31
N SER A 90 -1.85 2.83 16.22
CA SER A 90 -0.77 3.14 17.19
C SER A 90 0.56 3.45 16.50
N ASN A 91 0.83 2.89 15.32
CA ASN A 91 2.00 3.19 14.50
C ASN A 91 1.71 4.28 13.43
N ASN A 92 0.71 5.12 13.65
CA ASN A 92 0.32 6.17 12.70
C ASN A 92 0.11 5.65 11.27
N ALA A 93 -0.50 4.47 11.14
CA ALA A 93 -0.76 3.83 9.85
C ALA A 93 -2.26 3.78 9.54
N ALA A 94 -2.64 4.10 8.31
CA ALA A 94 -3.97 3.88 7.76
C ALA A 94 -3.98 2.60 6.91
N THR A 95 -5.04 1.80 7.03
CA THR A 95 -5.24 0.58 6.22
C THR A 95 -6.39 0.76 5.26
N PHE A 96 -6.25 0.37 4.01
CA PHE A 96 -7.30 0.40 2.99
C PHE A 96 -7.34 -0.90 2.20
N SER A 97 -8.55 -1.44 2.02
CA SER A 97 -8.81 -2.53 1.10
C SER A 97 -9.33 -1.97 -0.22
N ILE A 98 -8.68 -2.28 -1.33
CA ILE A 98 -9.01 -1.77 -2.66
C ILE A 98 -9.65 -2.89 -3.47
N LEU A 99 -10.90 -2.68 -3.89
CA LEU A 99 -11.74 -3.66 -4.59
C LEU A 99 -12.17 -3.13 -5.94
N VAL A 100 -12.38 -4.02 -6.89
CA VAL A 100 -12.92 -3.68 -8.22
C VAL A 100 -14.44 -3.89 -8.31
N ASP A 101 -15.06 -4.36 -7.25
CA ASP A 101 -16.51 -4.54 -7.13
C ASP A 101 -17.25 -3.20 -7.05
N SER A 102 -18.58 -3.25 -7.13
CA SER A 102 -19.41 -2.08 -6.92
C SER A 102 -19.65 -1.78 -5.45
N LYS A 103 -19.74 -0.49 -5.10
CA LYS A 103 -20.08 -0.04 -3.75
C LYS A 103 -21.43 -0.59 -3.29
N SER A 104 -22.42 -0.62 -4.16
CA SER A 104 -23.78 -1.10 -3.83
C SER A 104 -23.82 -2.57 -3.45
N GLU A 105 -22.97 -3.40 -4.04
CA GLU A 105 -22.81 -4.81 -3.67
C GLU A 105 -22.22 -4.92 -2.25
N TRP A 106 -21.15 -4.18 -1.96
CA TRP A 106 -20.50 -4.21 -0.67
C TRP A 106 -21.32 -3.62 0.46
N GLN A 107 -22.18 -2.65 0.20
CA GLN A 107 -23.16 -2.19 1.19
C GLN A 107 -24.11 -3.32 1.65
N LYS A 108 -24.54 -4.18 0.71
CA LYS A 108 -25.37 -5.35 1.05
C LYS A 108 -24.58 -6.41 1.82
N ILE A 109 -23.33 -6.66 1.43
CA ILE A 109 -22.45 -7.62 2.11
C ILE A 109 -22.21 -7.19 3.56
N ILE A 110 -21.81 -5.93 3.78
CA ILE A 110 -21.52 -5.41 5.14
C ILE A 110 -22.77 -5.48 6.03
N ALA A 111 -23.96 -5.18 5.48
CA ALA A 111 -25.21 -5.28 6.23
C ALA A 111 -25.51 -6.70 6.73
N GLN A 112 -24.97 -7.72 6.06
CA GLN A 112 -25.15 -9.15 6.42
C GLN A 112 -23.94 -9.72 7.18
N VAL A 113 -22.79 -9.05 7.16
CA VAL A 113 -21.52 -9.52 7.72
C VAL A 113 -20.92 -8.47 8.65
N PRO A 114 -21.41 -8.36 9.91
CA PRO A 114 -21.03 -7.28 10.83
C PRO A 114 -19.53 -7.16 11.11
N LYS A 115 -18.75 -8.24 11.00
CA LYS A 115 -17.28 -8.18 11.19
C LYS A 115 -16.57 -7.24 10.22
N LEU A 116 -17.21 -6.89 9.08
CA LEU A 116 -16.66 -6.00 8.06
C LEU A 116 -17.00 -4.51 8.29
N GLU A 117 -17.80 -4.17 9.29
CA GLU A 117 -18.27 -2.80 9.55
C GLU A 117 -17.13 -1.78 9.71
N LYS A 118 -16.01 -2.21 10.30
CA LYS A 118 -14.84 -1.35 10.51
C LYS A 118 -13.84 -1.36 9.35
N ALA A 119 -14.07 -2.18 8.32
CA ALA A 119 -13.18 -2.26 7.16
C ALA A 119 -13.24 -0.97 6.33
N LYS A 120 -12.08 -0.36 6.04
CA LYS A 120 -11.98 0.80 5.16
C LYS A 120 -11.81 0.33 3.72
N ILE A 121 -12.91 0.32 2.99
CA ILE A 121 -12.99 -0.20 1.63
C ILE A 121 -13.03 0.95 0.64
N LEU A 122 -12.22 0.88 -0.42
CA LEU A 122 -12.16 1.80 -1.54
C LEU A 122 -12.49 1.04 -2.85
N PHE A 123 -13.21 1.69 -3.76
CA PHE A 123 -13.72 1.06 -4.97
C PHE A 123 -12.98 1.54 -6.23
N ASP A 124 -12.20 0.65 -6.84
CA ASP A 124 -11.52 0.82 -8.12
C ASP A 124 -12.30 0.11 -9.26
N THR A 125 -13.57 0.45 -9.44
CA THR A 125 -14.45 -0.22 -10.42
C THR A 125 -13.95 -0.13 -11.85
N SER A 126 -13.16 0.88 -12.17
CA SER A 126 -12.49 1.05 -13.47
C SER A 126 -11.22 0.21 -13.63
N LYS A 127 -10.72 -0.36 -12.54
CA LYS A 127 -9.43 -1.06 -12.45
C LYS A 127 -8.22 -0.18 -12.80
N SER A 128 -8.38 1.14 -12.81
CA SER A 128 -7.30 2.07 -13.19
C SER A 128 -6.18 2.07 -12.16
N VAL A 129 -6.51 2.05 -10.86
CA VAL A 129 -5.55 1.99 -9.77
C VAL A 129 -4.89 0.61 -9.72
N SER A 130 -5.65 -0.48 -9.82
CA SER A 130 -5.10 -1.84 -9.90
C SER A 130 -4.11 -2.01 -11.07
N LYS A 131 -4.38 -1.38 -12.22
CA LYS A 131 -3.46 -1.35 -13.36
C LYS A 131 -2.21 -0.52 -13.07
N SER A 132 -2.35 0.64 -12.43
CA SER A 132 -1.21 1.52 -12.11
C SER A 132 -0.26 0.90 -11.07
N TYR A 133 -0.76 0.02 -10.21
CA TYR A 133 0.01 -0.76 -9.24
C TYR A 133 0.50 -2.12 -9.77
N ASP A 134 0.19 -2.46 -11.02
CA ASP A 134 0.59 -3.71 -11.71
C ASP A 134 0.15 -4.98 -10.96
N VAL A 135 -1.07 -4.97 -10.35
CA VAL A 135 -1.52 -6.07 -9.48
C VAL A 135 -2.51 -7.03 -10.12
N LEU A 136 -2.97 -6.79 -11.37
CA LEU A 136 -4.01 -7.63 -11.99
C LEU A 136 -3.52 -9.00 -12.47
N SER A 137 -2.20 -9.20 -12.61
CA SER A 137 -1.62 -10.43 -13.19
C SER A 137 -0.74 -11.20 -12.21
N LEU A 138 -0.81 -10.87 -10.92
CA LEU A 138 0.02 -11.48 -9.88
C LEU A 138 -0.45 -12.90 -9.54
N SER A 139 0.44 -13.66 -8.89
CA SER A 139 0.25 -15.09 -8.64
C SER A 139 -0.87 -15.39 -7.66
N SER A 140 -1.17 -14.49 -6.72
CA SER A 140 -2.24 -14.64 -5.76
C SER A 140 -3.65 -14.45 -6.36
N SER A 141 -3.77 -13.88 -7.58
CA SER A 141 -5.06 -13.76 -8.24
C SER A 141 -5.51 -15.09 -8.85
N MET A 142 -6.71 -15.52 -8.53
CA MET A 142 -7.39 -16.64 -9.19
C MET A 142 -8.02 -16.23 -10.52
N HIS A 143 -8.25 -14.91 -10.73
CA HIS A 143 -8.86 -14.33 -11.94
C HIS A 143 -7.90 -13.36 -12.62
N ARG A 144 -6.68 -13.81 -12.90
CA ARG A 144 -5.58 -12.99 -13.47
C ARG A 144 -6.03 -12.19 -14.69
N GLY A 145 -5.63 -10.93 -14.71
CA GLY A 145 -6.03 -9.97 -15.74
C GLY A 145 -7.38 -9.30 -15.47
N SER A 146 -8.22 -9.86 -14.60
CA SER A 146 -9.56 -9.34 -14.28
C SER A 146 -9.67 -8.77 -12.88
N PHE A 147 -9.04 -9.40 -11.89
CA PHE A 147 -9.08 -8.98 -10.50
C PHE A 147 -7.68 -8.95 -9.91
N PRO A 148 -7.39 -8.00 -9.00
CA PRO A 148 -6.15 -8.06 -8.22
C PRO A 148 -6.22 -9.23 -7.24
N GLY A 149 -5.09 -9.91 -7.02
CA GLY A 149 -5.01 -10.98 -6.01
C GLY A 149 -4.85 -10.43 -4.59
N HIS A 150 -4.46 -11.30 -3.67
CA HIS A 150 -4.23 -10.99 -2.25
C HIS A 150 -2.88 -10.27 -2.06
N THR A 151 -2.85 -8.97 -2.38
CA THR A 151 -1.61 -8.21 -2.59
C THR A 151 -1.53 -6.98 -1.69
N TYR A 152 -0.38 -6.78 -1.06
CA TYR A 152 -0.14 -5.69 -0.11
C TYR A 152 0.96 -4.75 -0.56
N PHE A 153 0.79 -3.47 -0.18
CA PHE A 153 1.83 -2.44 -0.21
C PHE A 153 1.88 -1.74 1.13
N ILE A 154 3.08 -1.48 1.65
CA ILE A 154 3.29 -0.55 2.75
C ILE A 154 4.00 0.67 2.18
N ILE A 155 3.42 1.84 2.41
CA ILE A 155 3.86 3.14 1.93
C ILE A 155 4.22 3.97 3.16
N ASP A 156 5.38 4.61 3.15
CA ASP A 156 5.84 5.44 4.26
C ASP A 156 5.23 6.85 4.26
N LYS A 157 5.62 7.64 5.25
CA LYS A 157 5.19 9.03 5.48
C LYS A 157 5.51 9.97 4.30
N GLU A 158 6.52 9.64 3.52
CA GLU A 158 6.97 10.36 2.33
C GLU A 158 6.27 9.88 1.06
N GLY A 159 5.42 8.86 1.12
CA GLY A 159 4.72 8.26 -0.01
C GLY A 159 5.60 7.30 -0.83
N VAL A 160 6.65 6.75 -0.23
CA VAL A 160 7.53 5.76 -0.86
C VAL A 160 7.12 4.36 -0.42
N ILE A 161 7.02 3.43 -1.36
CA ILE A 161 6.72 2.02 -1.08
C ILE A 161 7.94 1.40 -0.38
N ARG A 162 7.72 0.83 0.80
CA ARG A 162 8.76 0.19 1.62
C ARG A 162 8.64 -1.33 1.70
N TYR A 163 7.46 -1.85 1.41
CA TYR A 163 7.22 -3.28 1.41
C TYR A 163 6.12 -3.65 0.42
N THR A 164 6.26 -4.83 -0.21
CA THR A 164 5.22 -5.44 -1.05
C THR A 164 5.12 -6.93 -0.75
N LEU A 165 3.92 -7.49 -0.87
CA LEU A 165 3.68 -8.92 -0.73
C LEU A 165 2.54 -9.33 -1.67
N ASP A 166 2.83 -10.28 -2.58
CA ASP A 166 1.84 -11.06 -3.32
C ASP A 166 1.62 -12.38 -2.57
N ASP A 167 0.55 -12.46 -1.77
CA ASP A 167 0.32 -13.58 -0.84
C ASP A 167 -0.51 -14.69 -1.46
N ILE A 168 0.15 -15.65 -2.06
CA ILE A 168 -0.51 -16.84 -2.64
C ILE A 168 -1.16 -17.76 -1.60
N GLN A 169 -0.84 -17.61 -0.31
CA GLN A 169 -1.46 -18.37 0.77
C GLN A 169 -2.77 -17.74 1.25
N MET A 170 -3.03 -16.50 0.86
CA MET A 170 -4.23 -15.73 1.23
C MET A 170 -4.49 -15.74 2.75
N ALA A 171 -3.43 -15.65 3.55
CA ALA A 171 -3.53 -15.70 5.00
C ALA A 171 -3.71 -14.30 5.61
N ILE A 172 -4.16 -14.24 6.86
CA ILE A 172 -4.14 -13.00 7.65
C ILE A 172 -2.68 -12.61 7.90
N ARG A 173 -2.29 -11.39 7.54
CA ARG A 173 -0.91 -10.91 7.58
C ARG A 173 -0.67 -9.76 8.55
N ASN A 174 -1.59 -9.48 9.46
CA ASN A 174 -1.50 -8.36 10.38
C ASN A 174 -0.17 -8.34 11.16
N ASP A 175 0.30 -9.47 11.68
CA ASP A 175 1.56 -9.55 12.42
C ASP A 175 2.74 -9.13 11.55
N LYS A 176 2.80 -9.64 10.32
CA LYS A 176 3.86 -9.32 9.37
C LYS A 176 3.82 -7.85 8.98
N LEU A 177 2.65 -7.33 8.62
CA LEU A 177 2.48 -5.96 8.17
C LEU A 177 2.75 -4.95 9.31
N ALA A 178 2.27 -5.21 10.53
CA ALA A 178 2.56 -4.38 11.70
C ALA A 178 4.05 -4.35 12.02
N SER A 179 4.75 -5.50 11.91
CA SER A 179 6.21 -5.58 12.08
C SER A 179 6.97 -4.78 11.02
N GLU A 180 6.53 -4.78 9.76
CA GLU A 180 7.17 -3.97 8.72
C GLU A 180 6.94 -2.47 8.93
N ILE A 181 5.73 -2.05 9.36
CA ILE A 181 5.41 -0.66 9.68
C ILE A 181 6.25 -0.16 10.86
N ALA A 182 6.45 -0.98 11.90
CA ALA A 182 7.24 -0.60 13.06
C ALA A 182 8.72 -0.26 12.72
N LYS A 183 9.24 -0.76 11.60
CA LYS A 183 10.58 -0.41 11.10
C LYS A 183 10.65 0.97 10.44
N LEU A 184 9.49 1.62 10.17
CA LEU A 184 9.38 2.91 9.51
C LEU A 184 9.18 4.08 10.52
N SER A 185 9.22 3.78 11.81
CA SER A 185 8.98 4.72 12.91
C SER A 185 10.23 5.53 13.24
#